data_48e2921553a8b08c4f79a180e969e41f
#
_entry.id   48e2921553a8b08c4f79a180e969e41f
#
_cell.length_a   1.000
_cell.length_b   1.000
_cell.length_c   1.000
_cell.angle_alpha   90.00
_cell.angle_beta   90.00
_cell.angle_gamma   90.00
#
_symmetry.space_group_name_H-M   'P 1'
#
loop_
_entity.id
_entity.type
_entity.pdbx_description
1 polymer ?
#
loop_
_entity_poly.entity_id
_entity_poly.type
_entity_poly.pdbx_seq_one_letter_code
_entity_poly.pdbx_strand_id
1 'polypeptide(L)'
;MIEDGILLIDKPAGITSFGVVARVRRVLNQEYRKRSDKNGKSKIKIGHTGTLDPFATGLMILVIGNECKNSNKYLKMNKVYEANFRLGFTSTTGDPEGEITKINNNKPSTSDVKKVLSEFVGEIKQRPPVFSAIKVNGQRAYKLARNGKEIELPLRSVQIFNITLIDYDYPNIRICAHVGSGTYIRSLAVDIGEALGTGAYCSELRRISIDNWRVENAKTLADFGIID
;
A
#
# COMPACT_ATOMS: atom_id res chain seq x y z
N MET A 1 15.78 20.26 11.76
CA MET A 1 14.73 20.08 10.70
C MET A 1 15.38 19.41 9.50
N ILE A 2 14.69 18.50 8.83
CA ILE A 2 15.22 17.80 7.67
C ILE A 2 14.95 18.68 6.44
N GLU A 3 16.01 19.24 5.86
CA GLU A 3 15.93 20.00 4.58
C GLU A 3 16.20 19.08 3.38
N ASP A 4 17.03 18.06 3.58
CA ASP A 4 17.35 17.00 2.63
C ASP A 4 17.33 15.63 3.33
N GLY A 5 16.95 14.58 2.62
CA GLY A 5 17.01 13.21 3.12
C GLY A 5 15.65 12.50 3.13
N ILE A 6 15.50 11.54 4.03
CA ILE A 6 14.27 10.75 4.18
C ILE A 6 13.57 11.04 5.51
N LEU A 7 12.25 10.88 5.49
CA LEU A 7 11.41 10.92 6.67
C LEU A 7 10.47 9.72 6.66
N LEU A 8 10.46 8.97 7.75
CA LEU A 8 9.58 7.83 7.94
C LEU A 8 8.27 8.32 8.59
N ILE A 9 7.14 7.95 7.98
CA ILE A 9 5.81 8.29 8.49
C ILE A 9 4.98 7.00 8.63
N ASP A 10 4.35 6.82 9.77
CA ASP A 10 3.27 5.86 9.95
C ASP A 10 1.97 6.51 9.45
N LYS A 11 1.52 6.10 8.28
CA LYS A 11 0.30 6.62 7.67
C LYS A 11 -0.93 6.07 8.40
N PRO A 12 -1.85 6.90 8.89
CA PRO A 12 -3.14 6.45 9.38
C PRO A 12 -4.06 6.01 8.22
N ALA A 13 -5.12 5.27 8.54
CA ALA A 13 -6.20 4.98 7.60
C ALA A 13 -6.96 6.26 7.20
N GLY A 14 -7.75 6.19 6.12
CA GLY A 14 -8.67 7.23 5.69
C GLY A 14 -8.05 8.35 4.86
N ILE A 15 -6.72 8.46 4.77
CA ILE A 15 -6.06 9.49 3.96
C ILE A 15 -5.18 8.89 2.85
N THR A 16 -5.05 9.61 1.74
CA THR A 16 -4.17 9.19 0.64
C THR A 16 -2.70 9.43 0.99
N SER A 17 -1.80 8.67 0.36
CA SER A 17 -0.35 8.91 0.47
C SER A 17 0.04 10.34 0.08
N PHE A 18 -0.62 10.92 -0.93
CA PHE A 18 -0.43 12.32 -1.29
C PHE A 18 -0.97 13.29 -0.22
N GLY A 19 -2.05 12.91 0.44
CA GLY A 19 -2.61 13.66 1.59
C GLY A 19 -1.60 13.79 2.74
N VAL A 20 -0.87 12.71 3.06
CA VAL A 20 0.25 12.73 4.02
C VAL A 20 1.32 13.71 3.57
N VAL A 21 1.79 13.58 2.31
CA VAL A 21 2.82 14.48 1.76
C VAL A 21 2.39 15.95 1.84
N ALA A 22 1.14 16.25 1.51
CA ALA A 22 0.61 17.62 1.52
C ALA A 22 0.61 18.23 2.95
N ARG A 23 0.18 17.44 3.94
CA ARG A 23 0.16 17.86 5.36
C ARG A 23 1.56 18.11 5.90
N VAL A 24 2.46 17.13 5.76
CA VAL A 24 3.87 17.24 6.22
C VAL A 24 4.57 18.40 5.51
N ARG A 25 4.39 18.55 4.20
CA ARG A 25 4.97 19.66 3.42
C ARG A 25 4.51 21.02 3.94
N ARG A 26 3.24 21.17 4.34
CA ARG A 26 2.72 22.41 4.91
C ARG A 26 3.47 22.78 6.18
N VAL A 27 3.64 21.85 7.11
CA VAL A 27 4.36 22.05 8.38
C VAL A 27 5.83 22.40 8.12
N LEU A 28 6.53 21.61 7.34
CA LEU A 28 7.95 21.84 7.06
C LEU A 28 8.19 23.20 6.35
N ASN A 29 7.30 23.61 5.43
CA ASN A 29 7.40 24.93 4.79
C ASN A 29 7.12 26.08 5.77
N GLN A 30 6.20 25.92 6.72
CA GLN A 30 5.95 26.94 7.75
C GLN A 30 7.18 27.12 8.64
N GLU A 31 7.79 26.05 9.08
CA GLU A 31 9.00 26.09 9.90
C GLU A 31 10.21 26.64 9.13
N TYR A 32 10.37 26.28 7.86
CA TYR A 32 11.42 26.81 7.00
C TYR A 32 11.32 28.32 6.84
N ARG A 33 10.10 28.85 6.63
CA ARG A 33 9.86 30.30 6.53
C ARG A 33 10.18 31.06 7.80
N LYS A 34 9.92 30.49 8.97
CA LYS A 34 10.25 31.12 10.27
C LYS A 34 11.75 31.29 10.50
N ARG A 35 12.58 30.47 9.84
CA ARG A 35 14.04 30.45 10.02
C ARG A 35 14.81 31.20 8.93
N SER A 36 14.22 31.35 7.76
CA SER A 36 14.87 32.07 6.65
C SER A 36 14.39 33.51 6.66
N ASP A 37 15.30 34.46 6.95
CA ASP A 37 15.10 35.90 6.79
C ASP A 37 14.86 36.33 5.33
N LYS A 38 14.90 35.36 4.43
CA LYS A 38 14.66 35.59 3.01
C LYS A 38 13.16 35.56 2.73
N ASN A 39 12.59 36.65 2.26
CA ASN A 39 11.29 36.74 1.57
C ASN A 39 11.16 35.79 0.36
N GLY A 40 11.86 34.65 0.41
CA GLY A 40 12.00 33.69 -0.66
C GLY A 40 10.80 32.75 -0.74
N LYS A 41 10.18 32.71 -1.93
CA LYS A 41 9.14 31.76 -2.35
C LYS A 41 9.63 30.29 -2.43
N SER A 42 10.76 29.96 -1.80
CA SER A 42 11.34 28.61 -1.87
C SER A 42 10.46 27.64 -1.09
N LYS A 43 9.92 26.66 -1.80
CA LYS A 43 9.13 25.55 -1.22
C LYS A 43 10.01 24.31 -1.16
N ILE A 44 10.03 23.65 -0.02
CA ILE A 44 10.69 22.35 0.15
C ILE A 44 10.01 21.33 -0.78
N LYS A 45 10.81 20.67 -1.60
CA LYS A 45 10.33 19.58 -2.45
C LYS A 45 10.18 18.32 -1.60
N ILE A 46 9.00 17.71 -1.63
CA ILE A 46 8.71 16.47 -0.90
C ILE A 46 7.92 15.54 -1.79
N GLY A 47 8.29 14.27 -1.80
CA GLY A 47 7.58 13.18 -2.46
C GLY A 47 7.48 11.95 -1.57
N HIS A 48 6.71 10.94 -1.98
CA HIS A 48 6.69 9.62 -1.35
C HIS A 48 7.22 8.56 -2.30
N THR A 49 7.71 7.45 -1.75
CA THR A 49 8.34 6.37 -2.49
C THR A 49 7.57 5.06 -2.38
N GLY A 50 6.31 5.09 -2.73
CA GLY A 50 5.42 3.91 -2.70
C GLY A 50 4.08 4.25 -2.09
N THR A 51 3.07 4.24 -2.96
CA THR A 51 1.68 4.52 -2.55
C THR A 51 1.19 3.46 -1.58
N LEU A 52 0.52 3.89 -0.53
CA LEU A 52 -0.45 3.12 0.25
C LEU A 52 -1.85 3.63 -0.10
N ASP A 53 -2.78 2.70 -0.25
CA ASP A 53 -4.18 3.03 -0.48
C ASP A 53 -4.78 3.77 0.72
N PRO A 54 -5.91 4.49 0.58
CA PRO A 54 -6.47 5.26 1.69
C PRO A 54 -6.83 4.39 2.90
N PHE A 55 -7.43 3.21 2.70
CA PHE A 55 -7.79 2.30 3.79
C PHE A 55 -6.56 1.70 4.50
N ALA A 56 -5.42 1.57 3.80
CA ALA A 56 -4.21 0.96 4.33
C ALA A 56 -3.46 1.89 5.30
N THR A 57 -2.72 1.29 6.23
CA THR A 57 -1.88 1.98 7.24
C THR A 57 -0.41 1.61 7.10
N GLY A 58 0.45 2.26 7.87
CA GLY A 58 1.82 1.83 8.08
C GLY A 58 2.87 2.66 7.36
N LEU A 59 4.06 2.10 7.24
CA LEU A 59 5.27 2.80 6.87
C LEU A 59 5.22 3.44 5.49
N MET A 60 5.49 4.74 5.45
CA MET A 60 5.81 5.51 4.25
C MET A 60 7.20 6.14 4.37
N ILE A 61 7.98 6.08 3.30
CA ILE A 61 9.21 6.87 3.16
C ILE A 61 8.86 8.13 2.35
N LEU A 62 8.99 9.30 2.98
CA LEU A 62 8.98 10.58 2.31
C LEU A 62 10.41 10.96 1.97
N VAL A 63 10.63 11.46 0.76
CA VAL A 63 11.91 11.99 0.30
C VAL A 63 11.83 13.51 0.21
N ILE A 64 12.84 14.20 0.74
CA ILE A 64 12.85 15.64 0.94
C ILE A 64 14.02 16.26 0.19
N GLY A 65 13.81 17.42 -0.43
CA GLY A 65 14.86 18.20 -1.06
C GLY A 65 15.52 17.45 -2.22
N ASN A 66 16.84 17.36 -2.20
CA ASN A 66 17.66 16.68 -3.21
C ASN A 66 17.41 15.16 -3.23
N GLU A 67 17.04 14.55 -2.10
CA GLU A 67 16.76 13.12 -2.03
C GLU A 67 15.57 12.71 -2.91
N CYS A 68 14.72 13.64 -3.34
CA CYS A 68 13.66 13.37 -4.32
C CYS A 68 14.20 12.81 -5.65
N LYS A 69 15.47 13.06 -5.99
CA LYS A 69 16.12 12.52 -7.20
C LYS A 69 16.36 11.01 -7.08
N ASN A 70 16.50 10.51 -5.86
CA ASN A 70 16.79 9.12 -5.52
C ASN A 70 15.52 8.30 -5.25
N SER A 71 14.31 8.86 -5.46
CA SER A 71 13.02 8.21 -5.15
C SER A 71 12.88 6.81 -5.75
N ASN A 72 13.44 6.56 -6.94
CA ASN A 72 13.39 5.26 -7.61
C ASN A 72 14.13 4.15 -6.84
N LYS A 73 15.17 4.49 -6.07
CA LYS A 73 15.88 3.53 -5.21
C LYS A 73 14.92 2.91 -4.19
N TYR A 74 14.16 3.76 -3.50
CA TYR A 74 13.21 3.34 -2.46
C TYR A 74 11.97 2.64 -3.02
N LEU A 75 11.51 3.03 -4.21
CA LEU A 75 10.39 2.40 -4.89
C LEU A 75 10.65 0.93 -5.18
N LYS A 76 11.89 0.56 -5.53
CA LYS A 76 12.28 -0.81 -5.89
C LYS A 76 12.55 -1.73 -4.70
N MET A 77 12.57 -1.22 -3.48
CA MET A 77 12.83 -1.99 -2.27
C MET A 77 11.71 -2.97 -1.97
N ASN A 78 12.06 -4.05 -1.29
CA ASN A 78 11.10 -5.05 -0.82
C ASN A 78 10.25 -4.50 0.33
N LYS A 79 9.08 -5.06 0.53
CA LYS A 79 8.13 -4.62 1.54
C LYS A 79 7.60 -5.81 2.32
N VAL A 80 7.32 -5.58 3.60
CA VAL A 80 6.59 -6.54 4.42
C VAL A 80 5.27 -5.92 4.84
N TYR A 81 4.21 -6.71 4.69
CA TYR A 81 2.86 -6.31 5.03
C TYR A 81 2.23 -7.30 6.00
N GLU A 82 1.47 -6.80 6.96
CA GLU A 82 0.39 -7.54 7.59
C GLU A 82 -0.91 -7.21 6.88
N ALA A 83 -1.72 -8.22 6.60
CA ALA A 83 -2.98 -8.06 5.91
C ALA A 83 -4.03 -9.01 6.48
N ASN A 84 -5.29 -8.56 6.47
CA ASN A 84 -6.44 -9.39 6.74
C ASN A 84 -7.25 -9.56 5.44
N PHE A 85 -7.47 -10.81 5.04
CA PHE A 85 -8.30 -11.16 3.89
C PHE A 85 -9.62 -11.73 4.38
N ARG A 86 -10.72 -11.20 3.86
CA ARG A 86 -12.06 -11.67 4.22
C ARG A 86 -12.59 -12.62 3.15
N LEU A 87 -12.72 -13.88 3.50
CA LEU A 87 -13.26 -14.94 2.64
C LEU A 87 -14.77 -14.88 2.52
N GLY A 88 -15.32 -15.51 1.47
CA GLY A 88 -16.74 -15.58 1.22
C GLY A 88 -17.34 -14.32 0.57
N PHE A 89 -16.51 -13.33 0.30
CA PHE A 89 -16.90 -12.05 -0.27
C PHE A 89 -15.93 -11.62 -1.35
N THR A 90 -16.39 -10.76 -2.26
CA THR A 90 -15.55 -10.01 -3.21
C THR A 90 -15.80 -8.52 -3.04
N SER A 91 -14.87 -7.71 -3.53
CA SER A 91 -15.02 -6.26 -3.63
C SER A 91 -14.60 -5.80 -5.04
N THR A 92 -15.32 -4.85 -5.60
CA THR A 92 -15.03 -4.30 -6.94
C THR A 92 -13.66 -3.65 -7.04
N THR A 93 -13.07 -3.23 -5.91
CA THR A 93 -11.72 -2.65 -5.82
C THR A 93 -10.70 -3.59 -5.20
N GLY A 94 -11.14 -4.77 -4.70
CA GLY A 94 -10.31 -5.72 -3.94
C GLY A 94 -10.00 -5.25 -2.51
N ASP A 95 -10.67 -4.18 -2.04
CA ASP A 95 -10.52 -3.56 -0.72
C ASP A 95 -11.87 -3.05 -0.18
N PRO A 96 -11.97 -2.50 1.05
CA PRO A 96 -13.24 -2.04 1.64
C PRO A 96 -13.87 -0.82 0.96
N GLU A 97 -13.15 -0.12 0.06
CA GLU A 97 -13.66 1.08 -0.60
C GLU A 97 -14.60 0.75 -1.77
N GLY A 98 -14.57 -0.51 -2.25
CA GLY A 98 -15.44 -0.99 -3.33
C GLY A 98 -16.77 -1.55 -2.83
N GLU A 99 -17.67 -1.85 -3.77
CA GLU A 99 -18.89 -2.57 -3.48
C GLU A 99 -18.55 -4.02 -3.09
N ILE A 100 -19.03 -4.43 -1.91
CA ILE A 100 -18.76 -5.75 -1.34
C ILE A 100 -19.96 -6.66 -1.63
N THR A 101 -19.67 -7.79 -2.27
CA THR A 101 -20.68 -8.80 -2.61
C THR A 101 -20.33 -10.13 -1.96
N LYS A 102 -21.32 -10.76 -1.34
CA LYS A 102 -21.16 -12.11 -0.78
C LYS A 102 -21.19 -13.14 -1.91
N ILE A 103 -20.23 -14.06 -1.91
CA ILE A 103 -20.11 -15.11 -2.93
C ILE A 103 -20.66 -16.44 -2.43
N ASN A 104 -20.19 -16.92 -1.27
CA ASN A 104 -20.61 -18.18 -0.68
C ASN A 104 -20.28 -18.23 0.81
N ASN A 105 -20.55 -19.40 1.44
CA ASN A 105 -20.22 -19.67 2.83
C ASN A 105 -19.22 -20.84 2.96
N ASN A 106 -18.47 -21.16 1.91
CA ASN A 106 -17.48 -22.21 1.95
C ASN A 106 -16.42 -21.86 3.00
N LYS A 107 -16.19 -22.80 3.90
CA LYS A 107 -15.24 -22.65 4.99
C LYS A 107 -14.06 -23.61 4.78
N PRO A 108 -12.98 -23.17 4.14
CA PRO A 108 -11.78 -23.99 3.98
C PRO A 108 -11.21 -24.42 5.32
N SER A 109 -10.57 -25.59 5.38
CA SER A 109 -9.82 -25.98 6.57
C SER A 109 -8.54 -25.14 6.71
N THR A 110 -7.97 -25.07 7.91
CA THR A 110 -6.68 -24.40 8.14
C THR A 110 -5.56 -25.04 7.28
N SER A 111 -5.63 -26.34 7.03
CA SER A 111 -4.69 -27.04 6.15
C SER A 111 -4.81 -26.59 4.70
N ASP A 112 -6.03 -26.40 4.18
CA ASP A 112 -6.25 -25.91 2.81
C ASP A 112 -5.73 -24.48 2.67
N VAL A 113 -6.01 -23.61 3.66
CA VAL A 113 -5.49 -22.23 3.69
C VAL A 113 -3.95 -22.25 3.64
N LYS A 114 -3.28 -23.03 4.51
CA LYS A 114 -1.81 -23.13 4.52
C LYS A 114 -1.25 -23.64 3.21
N LYS A 115 -1.89 -24.64 2.61
CA LYS A 115 -1.49 -25.21 1.32
C LYS A 115 -1.55 -24.13 0.23
N VAL A 116 -2.71 -23.48 0.08
CA VAL A 116 -2.89 -22.41 -0.93
C VAL A 116 -1.91 -21.28 -0.72
N LEU A 117 -1.70 -20.78 0.51
CA LEU A 117 -0.72 -19.73 0.77
C LEU A 117 0.69 -20.11 0.31
N SER A 118 1.09 -21.39 0.45
CA SER A 118 2.41 -21.85 0.02
C SER A 118 2.58 -21.86 -1.51
N GLU A 119 1.50 -22.00 -2.27
CA GLU A 119 1.51 -21.98 -3.74
C GLU A 119 1.78 -20.58 -4.32
N PHE A 120 1.56 -19.54 -3.53
CA PHE A 120 1.84 -18.15 -3.92
C PHE A 120 3.27 -17.69 -3.59
N VAL A 121 4.11 -18.54 -2.98
CA VAL A 121 5.51 -18.19 -2.71
C VAL A 121 6.35 -18.40 -3.97
N GLY A 122 7.20 -17.45 -4.31
CA GLY A 122 8.03 -17.47 -5.51
C GLY A 122 7.69 -16.36 -6.49
N GLU A 123 8.03 -16.56 -7.76
CA GLU A 123 7.63 -15.67 -8.85
C GLU A 123 6.22 -16.06 -9.32
N ILE A 124 5.30 -15.13 -9.26
CA ILE A 124 3.92 -15.33 -9.72
C ILE A 124 3.54 -14.28 -10.78
N LYS A 125 2.54 -14.61 -11.60
CA LYS A 125 1.88 -13.67 -12.51
C LYS A 125 0.68 -13.07 -11.81
N GLN A 126 0.70 -11.76 -11.60
CA GLN A 126 -0.36 -11.02 -10.93
C GLN A 126 -0.95 -9.96 -11.86
N ARG A 127 -2.27 -9.84 -11.87
CA ARG A 127 -2.98 -8.73 -12.52
C ARG A 127 -3.08 -7.56 -11.53
N PRO A 128 -2.48 -6.40 -11.84
CA PRO A 128 -2.65 -5.23 -10.99
C PRO A 128 -4.11 -4.80 -10.92
N PRO A 129 -4.58 -4.25 -9.78
CA PRO A 129 -5.94 -3.74 -9.70
C PRO A 129 -6.11 -2.51 -10.60
N VAL A 130 -7.28 -2.35 -11.20
CA VAL A 130 -7.59 -1.18 -12.05
C VAL A 130 -7.47 0.14 -11.29
N PHE A 131 -7.79 0.13 -10.00
CA PHE A 131 -7.58 1.25 -9.08
C PHE A 131 -6.11 1.30 -8.60
N SER A 132 -5.18 1.52 -9.55
CA SER A 132 -3.75 1.62 -9.29
C SER A 132 -3.12 2.84 -9.96
N ALA A 133 -1.89 3.18 -9.55
CA ALA A 133 -1.12 4.27 -10.12
C ALA A 133 -0.42 3.92 -11.45
N ILE A 134 -0.64 2.73 -12.00
CA ILE A 134 -0.09 2.28 -13.27
C ILE A 134 -0.57 3.20 -14.40
N LYS A 135 0.33 3.47 -15.35
CA LYS A 135 -0.02 4.25 -16.54
C LYS A 135 -0.42 3.32 -17.69
N VAL A 136 -1.56 3.60 -18.28
CA VAL A 136 -2.07 3.01 -19.52
C VAL A 136 -2.19 4.14 -20.54
N ASN A 137 -1.48 4.06 -21.64
CA ASN A 137 -1.46 5.11 -22.68
C ASN A 137 -1.21 6.52 -22.11
N GLY A 138 -0.26 6.64 -21.17
CA GLY A 138 0.10 7.91 -20.53
C GLY A 138 -0.82 8.38 -19.39
N GLN A 139 -2.00 7.79 -19.23
CA GLN A 139 -2.95 8.12 -18.15
C GLN A 139 -2.89 7.09 -17.02
N ARG A 140 -3.15 7.51 -15.79
CA ARG A 140 -3.19 6.59 -14.64
C ARG A 140 -4.45 5.73 -14.68
N ALA A 141 -4.32 4.41 -14.44
CA ALA A 141 -5.42 3.44 -14.48
C ALA A 141 -6.59 3.85 -13.59
N TYR A 142 -6.32 4.30 -12.34
CA TYR A 142 -7.38 4.73 -11.42
C TYR A 142 -8.22 5.91 -11.95
N LYS A 143 -7.64 6.81 -12.79
CA LYS A 143 -8.39 7.91 -13.40
C LYS A 143 -9.34 7.42 -14.49
N LEU A 144 -8.88 6.46 -15.27
CA LEU A 144 -9.68 5.84 -16.32
C LEU A 144 -10.85 5.05 -15.72
N ALA A 145 -10.56 4.25 -14.65
CA ALA A 145 -11.57 3.49 -13.94
C ALA A 145 -12.66 4.37 -13.30
N ARG A 146 -12.28 5.48 -12.66
CA ARG A 146 -13.26 6.45 -12.11
C ARG A 146 -14.12 7.11 -13.17
N ASN A 147 -13.66 7.18 -14.41
CA ASN A 147 -14.42 7.70 -15.55
C ASN A 147 -15.25 6.60 -16.25
N GLY A 148 -15.45 5.44 -15.61
CA GLY A 148 -16.25 4.34 -16.13
C GLY A 148 -15.63 3.61 -17.32
N LYS A 149 -14.32 3.81 -17.62
CA LYS A 149 -13.65 3.09 -18.70
C LYS A 149 -13.26 1.70 -18.24
N GLU A 150 -13.70 0.69 -18.93
CA GLU A 150 -13.18 -0.67 -18.76
C GLU A 150 -11.71 -0.72 -19.17
N ILE A 151 -10.87 -1.20 -18.27
CA ILE A 151 -9.44 -1.31 -18.50
C ILE A 151 -9.00 -2.69 -18.03
N GLU A 152 -8.43 -3.44 -18.93
CA GLU A 152 -7.71 -4.66 -18.59
C GLU A 152 -6.22 -4.35 -18.49
N LEU A 153 -5.64 -4.59 -17.30
CA LEU A 153 -4.21 -4.42 -17.10
C LEU A 153 -3.48 -5.74 -17.39
N PRO A 154 -2.32 -5.70 -18.08
CA PRO A 154 -1.57 -6.90 -18.38
C PRO A 154 -1.02 -7.55 -17.10
N LEU A 155 -0.92 -8.87 -17.11
CA LEU A 155 -0.23 -9.64 -16.07
C LEU A 155 1.22 -9.18 -15.96
N ARG A 156 1.72 -9.14 -14.73
CA ARG A 156 3.11 -8.79 -14.41
C ARG A 156 3.71 -9.83 -13.50
N SER A 157 4.97 -10.19 -13.74
CA SER A 157 5.72 -10.99 -12.79
C SER A 157 6.01 -10.17 -11.53
N VAL A 158 5.70 -10.76 -10.39
CA VAL A 158 6.02 -10.20 -9.07
C VAL A 158 6.65 -11.30 -8.21
N GLN A 159 7.48 -10.89 -7.25
CA GLN A 159 8.16 -11.82 -6.35
C GLN A 159 7.50 -11.81 -4.98
N ILE A 160 7.14 -12.96 -4.49
CA ILE A 160 6.70 -13.19 -3.11
C ILE A 160 7.75 -14.06 -2.44
N PHE A 161 8.48 -13.47 -1.48
CA PHE A 161 9.57 -14.16 -0.80
C PHE A 161 9.05 -15.11 0.29
N ASN A 162 7.99 -14.70 0.97
CA ASN A 162 7.36 -15.49 2.02
C ASN A 162 5.93 -15.02 2.28
N ILE A 163 5.06 -15.95 2.65
CA ILE A 163 3.74 -15.70 3.23
C ILE A 163 3.60 -16.58 4.48
N THR A 164 3.35 -15.95 5.62
CA THR A 164 3.11 -16.66 6.89
C THR A 164 1.66 -16.44 7.32
N LEU A 165 0.94 -17.52 7.59
CA LEU A 165 -0.37 -17.46 8.23
C LEU A 165 -0.15 -17.09 9.72
N ILE A 166 -0.68 -15.91 10.11
CA ILE A 166 -0.64 -15.45 11.50
C ILE A 166 -1.82 -16.06 12.26
N ASP A 167 -3.02 -15.96 11.67
CA ASP A 167 -4.26 -16.43 12.29
C ASP A 167 -5.30 -16.75 11.21
N TYR A 168 -6.19 -17.68 11.54
CA TYR A 168 -7.34 -18.02 10.69
C TYR A 168 -8.56 -18.29 11.57
N ASP A 169 -9.48 -17.35 11.55
CA ASP A 169 -10.83 -17.49 12.10
C ASP A 169 -11.83 -17.04 11.04
N TYR A 170 -12.49 -18.04 10.42
CA TYR A 170 -13.39 -17.80 9.31
C TYR A 170 -14.43 -16.71 9.66
N PRO A 171 -14.65 -15.69 8.80
CA PRO A 171 -14.14 -15.57 7.42
C PRO A 171 -12.78 -14.87 7.27
N ASN A 172 -12.02 -14.64 8.33
CA ASN A 172 -10.81 -13.83 8.28
C ASN A 172 -9.55 -14.69 8.24
N ILE A 173 -8.64 -14.36 7.31
CA ILE A 173 -7.26 -14.87 7.23
C ILE A 173 -6.33 -13.71 7.49
N ARG A 174 -5.54 -13.77 8.57
CA ARG A 174 -4.48 -12.79 8.84
C ARG A 174 -3.13 -13.36 8.43
N ILE A 175 -2.41 -12.63 7.59
CA ILE A 175 -1.11 -13.03 7.05
C ILE A 175 -0.05 -11.97 7.27
N CYS A 176 1.23 -12.41 7.26
CA CYS A 176 2.39 -11.57 7.05
C CYS A 176 3.01 -11.96 5.71
N ALA A 177 3.20 -11.01 4.79
CA ALA A 177 3.75 -11.25 3.46
C ALA A 177 4.99 -10.40 3.20
N HIS A 178 6.12 -11.04 2.86
CA HIS A 178 7.35 -10.39 2.37
C HIS A 178 7.36 -10.45 0.85
N VAL A 179 7.33 -9.29 0.19
CA VAL A 179 7.11 -9.20 -1.25
C VAL A 179 8.07 -8.22 -1.93
N GLY A 180 8.33 -8.47 -3.19
CA GLY A 180 9.07 -7.58 -4.07
C GLY A 180 8.28 -6.33 -4.44
N SER A 181 8.99 -5.36 -5.01
CA SER A 181 8.35 -4.12 -5.49
C SER A 181 7.34 -4.42 -6.61
N GLY A 182 6.22 -3.70 -6.59
CA GLY A 182 5.16 -3.86 -7.60
C GLY A 182 4.11 -4.90 -7.27
N THR A 183 4.26 -5.68 -6.20
CA THR A 183 3.24 -6.62 -5.72
C THR A 183 2.07 -5.87 -5.10
N TYR A 184 0.85 -6.25 -5.48
CA TYR A 184 -0.41 -5.72 -4.95
C TYR A 184 -1.04 -6.72 -3.99
N ILE A 185 -1.09 -6.37 -2.70
CA ILE A 185 -1.68 -7.24 -1.67
C ILE A 185 -3.20 -7.40 -1.87
N ARG A 186 -3.87 -6.41 -2.45
CA ARG A 186 -5.29 -6.53 -2.84
C ARG A 186 -5.52 -7.60 -3.90
N SER A 187 -4.69 -7.63 -4.95
CA SER A 187 -4.76 -8.70 -5.95
C SER A 187 -4.43 -10.06 -5.35
N LEU A 188 -3.42 -10.12 -4.45
CA LEU A 188 -3.07 -11.35 -3.75
C LEU A 188 -4.26 -11.90 -2.94
N ALA A 189 -5.05 -11.03 -2.29
CA ALA A 189 -6.26 -11.44 -1.58
C ALA A 189 -7.30 -12.06 -2.53
N VAL A 190 -7.53 -11.43 -3.68
CA VAL A 190 -8.45 -11.94 -4.72
C VAL A 190 -7.97 -13.29 -5.24
N ASP A 191 -6.71 -13.39 -5.65
CA ASP A 191 -6.12 -14.61 -6.22
C ASP A 191 -6.16 -15.79 -5.21
N ILE A 192 -5.84 -15.55 -3.93
CA ILE A 192 -5.95 -16.55 -2.85
C ILE A 192 -7.42 -16.96 -2.62
N GLY A 193 -8.34 -16.00 -2.62
CA GLY A 193 -9.77 -16.29 -2.47
C GLY A 193 -10.32 -17.13 -3.61
N GLU A 194 -9.87 -16.90 -4.84
CA GLU A 194 -10.20 -17.72 -6.01
C GLU A 194 -9.64 -19.13 -5.87
N ALA A 195 -8.37 -19.28 -5.50
CA ALA A 195 -7.73 -20.58 -5.29
C ALA A 195 -8.39 -21.40 -4.17
N LEU A 196 -8.95 -20.76 -3.16
CA LEU A 196 -9.74 -21.38 -2.09
C LEU A 196 -11.19 -21.67 -2.50
N GLY A 197 -11.66 -21.20 -3.67
CA GLY A 197 -13.04 -21.32 -4.13
C GLY A 197 -14.05 -20.53 -3.27
N THR A 198 -13.59 -19.51 -2.55
CA THR A 198 -14.42 -18.69 -1.65
C THR A 198 -14.68 -17.28 -2.17
N GLY A 199 -13.76 -16.75 -3.03
CA GLY A 199 -13.59 -15.32 -3.18
C GLY A 199 -12.98 -14.70 -1.92
N ALA A 200 -12.29 -13.57 -2.08
CA ALA A 200 -11.80 -12.77 -0.96
C ALA A 200 -11.52 -11.33 -1.40
N TYR A 201 -11.38 -10.45 -0.41
CA TYR A 201 -10.83 -9.11 -0.58
C TYR A 201 -9.93 -8.77 0.61
N CYS A 202 -9.01 -7.80 0.42
CA CYS A 202 -8.13 -7.31 1.47
C CYS A 202 -8.90 -6.33 2.36
N SER A 203 -9.35 -6.77 3.55
CA SER A 203 -10.14 -5.94 4.48
C SER A 203 -9.29 -5.00 5.30
N GLU A 204 -8.04 -5.39 5.62
CA GLU A 204 -7.07 -4.56 6.34
C GLU A 204 -5.69 -4.76 5.75
N LEU A 205 -4.92 -3.68 5.72
CA LEU A 205 -3.56 -3.69 5.18
C LEU A 205 -2.67 -2.74 5.98
N ARG A 206 -1.55 -3.26 6.48
CA ARG A 206 -0.53 -2.48 7.16
C ARG A 206 0.85 -2.79 6.60
N ARG A 207 1.55 -1.78 6.11
CA ARG A 207 2.96 -1.94 5.71
C ARG A 207 3.86 -1.77 6.91
N ILE A 208 4.47 -2.88 7.37
CA ILE A 208 5.31 -2.90 8.56
C ILE A 208 6.78 -2.60 8.28
N SER A 209 7.25 -2.89 7.04
CA SER A 209 8.61 -2.50 6.66
C SER A 209 8.78 -2.20 5.17
N ILE A 210 9.82 -1.44 4.87
CA ILE A 210 10.39 -1.24 3.54
C ILE A 210 11.89 -1.51 3.69
N ASP A 211 12.36 -2.65 3.15
CA ASP A 211 13.73 -3.11 3.34
C ASP A 211 14.10 -3.08 4.85
N ASN A 212 15.14 -2.32 5.23
CA ASN A 212 15.61 -2.22 6.61
C ASN A 212 14.83 -1.22 7.48
N TRP A 213 13.96 -0.41 6.90
CA TRP A 213 13.13 0.54 7.67
C TRP A 213 11.90 -0.12 8.23
N ARG A 214 11.62 0.15 9.52
CA ARG A 214 10.50 -0.40 10.27
C ARG A 214 9.52 0.69 10.64
N VAL A 215 8.23 0.33 10.73
CA VAL A 215 7.15 1.26 11.07
C VAL A 215 7.28 1.79 12.51
N GLU A 216 7.87 1.01 13.41
CA GLU A 216 8.10 1.39 14.81
C GLU A 216 9.04 2.60 14.95
N ASN A 217 9.87 2.86 13.92
CA ASN A 217 10.78 3.99 13.87
C ASN A 217 10.18 5.21 13.14
N ALA A 218 8.93 5.09 12.69
CA ALA A 218 8.26 6.15 11.96
C ALA A 218 7.56 7.14 12.89
N LYS A 219 7.49 8.40 12.46
CA LYS A 219 6.70 9.43 13.11
C LYS A 219 5.24 9.34 12.66
N THR A 220 4.33 9.67 13.56
CA THR A 220 2.92 9.85 13.25
C THR A 220 2.65 11.27 12.73
N LEU A 221 1.47 11.53 12.20
CA LEU A 221 1.09 12.91 11.83
C LEU A 221 0.94 13.80 13.07
N ALA A 222 0.54 13.23 14.20
CA ALA A 222 0.44 13.96 15.48
C ALA A 222 1.79 14.52 15.95
N ASP A 223 2.91 13.82 15.66
CA ASP A 223 4.26 14.31 15.98
C ASP A 223 4.64 15.59 15.22
N PHE A 224 3.87 15.96 14.21
CA PHE A 224 3.97 17.22 13.46
C PHE A 224 2.90 18.24 13.84
N GLY A 225 2.14 17.99 14.93
CA GLY A 225 1.00 18.83 15.32
C GLY A 225 -0.15 18.77 14.32
N ILE A 226 -0.23 17.73 13.50
CA ILE A 226 -1.32 17.50 12.54
C ILE A 226 -2.34 16.63 13.26
N ILE A 227 -3.43 17.24 13.68
CA ILE A 227 -4.61 16.57 14.26
C ILE A 227 -5.60 16.42 13.10
N ASP A 228 -6.14 15.21 12.90
CA ASP A 228 -7.18 14.93 11.91
C ASP A 228 -8.52 15.53 12.30
#